data_ef490fa4c532b0242808a3ea57101ee3
#
_entry.id   ef490fa4c532b0242808a3ea57101ee3
#
_cell.length_a   1.000
_cell.length_b   1.000
_cell.length_c   1.000
_cell.angle_alpha   90.00
_cell.angle_beta   90.00
_cell.angle_gamma   90.00
#
_symmetry.space_group_name_H-M   'P 1'
#
loop_
_entity.id
_entity.type
_entity.pdbx_description
1 polymer ?
#
loop_
_entity_poly.entity_id
_entity_poly.type
_entity_poly.pdbx_seq_one_letter_code
_entity_poly.pdbx_strand_id
1 'polypeptide(L)'
;MEQQDRVQLYNELMDTFGYEHQMHVACEECAELTNALMKKERGRATDDEVLDEVADVIICMEQLALHFGVAKAVEAKERKLQRLKERLQGVTEAAKDGRDTDTEAAAEPPLAEKTE
;
A
#
# COMPACT_ATOMS: atom_id res chain seq x y z
N MET A 1 -1.92 -1.46 21.35
CA MET A 1 -3.39 -1.61 21.33
C MET A 1 -3.74 -2.97 20.79
N GLU A 2 -4.65 -3.66 21.46
CA GLU A 2 -5.06 -4.97 21.03
C GLU A 2 -5.85 -4.91 19.74
N GLN A 3 -5.84 -6.00 18.99
CA GLN A 3 -6.50 -6.05 17.70
C GLN A 3 -8.00 -5.75 17.82
N GLN A 4 -8.65 -6.33 18.82
CA GLN A 4 -10.09 -6.10 18.97
C GLN A 4 -10.40 -4.64 19.31
N ASP A 5 -9.55 -3.98 20.07
CA ASP A 5 -9.72 -2.56 20.39
C ASP A 5 -9.53 -1.70 19.14
N ARG A 6 -8.61 -2.10 18.28
CA ARG A 6 -8.35 -1.39 17.04
C ARG A 6 -9.55 -1.52 16.10
N VAL A 7 -10.09 -2.73 15.98
CA VAL A 7 -11.27 -2.97 15.15
C VAL A 7 -12.45 -2.16 15.65
N GLN A 8 -12.63 -2.12 16.98
CA GLN A 8 -13.72 -1.32 17.56
C GLN A 8 -13.53 0.16 17.24
N LEU A 9 -12.33 0.66 17.38
CA LEU A 9 -12.03 2.06 17.06
C LEU A 9 -12.35 2.37 15.59
N TYR A 10 -11.95 1.49 14.67
CA TYR A 10 -12.21 1.70 13.25
C TYR A 10 -13.71 1.71 12.97
N ASN A 11 -14.47 0.82 13.61
CA ASN A 11 -15.91 0.79 13.45
C ASN A 11 -16.55 2.08 13.98
N GLU A 12 -16.06 2.58 15.10
CA GLU A 12 -16.56 3.81 15.68
C GLU A 12 -16.28 5.02 14.78
N LEU A 13 -15.09 5.05 14.18
CA LEU A 13 -14.76 6.12 13.25
C LEU A 13 -15.67 6.10 12.03
N MET A 14 -15.93 4.90 11.52
CA MET A 14 -16.80 4.76 10.36
C MET A 14 -18.24 5.14 10.70
N ASP A 15 -18.70 4.74 11.88
CA ASP A 15 -20.05 5.08 12.32
C ASP A 15 -20.22 6.57 12.59
N THR A 16 -19.18 7.20 13.15
CA THR A 16 -19.25 8.60 13.54
C THR A 16 -19.13 9.54 12.35
N PHE A 17 -18.19 9.27 11.47
CA PHE A 17 -17.88 10.20 10.37
C PHE A 17 -18.38 9.73 9.01
N GLY A 18 -18.68 8.44 8.86
CA GLY A 18 -19.21 7.89 7.62
C GLY A 18 -18.14 7.44 6.66
N TYR A 19 -18.52 6.54 5.76
CA TYR A 19 -17.58 5.96 4.80
C TYR A 19 -16.97 7.02 3.88
N GLU A 20 -17.78 7.93 3.37
CA GLU A 20 -17.27 8.94 2.43
C GLU A 20 -16.16 9.78 3.07
N HIS A 21 -16.39 10.19 4.32
CA HIS A 21 -15.41 10.98 5.04
C HIS A 21 -14.11 10.18 5.22
N GLN A 22 -14.23 8.94 5.66
CA GLN A 22 -13.05 8.10 5.91
C GLN A 22 -12.32 7.76 4.60
N MET A 23 -13.03 7.62 3.50
CA MET A 23 -12.42 7.43 2.20
C MET A 23 -11.60 8.66 1.79
N HIS A 24 -12.16 9.84 2.03
CA HIS A 24 -11.45 11.09 1.71
C HIS A 24 -10.20 11.24 2.57
N VAL A 25 -10.29 10.87 3.86
CA VAL A 25 -9.11 10.87 4.74
C VAL A 25 -8.04 9.96 4.18
N ALA A 26 -8.42 8.75 3.73
CA ALA A 26 -7.45 7.82 3.16
C ALA A 26 -6.77 8.41 1.93
N CYS A 27 -7.53 9.09 1.07
CA CYS A 27 -6.96 9.73 -0.11
C CYS A 27 -5.96 10.81 0.29
N GLU A 28 -6.31 11.62 1.30
CA GLU A 28 -5.42 12.67 1.79
C GLU A 28 -4.14 12.09 2.36
N GLU A 29 -4.25 11.03 3.16
CA GLU A 29 -3.06 10.43 3.75
C GLU A 29 -2.15 9.80 2.70
N CYS A 30 -2.74 9.20 1.67
CA CYS A 30 -1.93 8.68 0.57
C CYS A 30 -1.18 9.80 -0.15
N ALA A 31 -1.84 10.95 -0.35
CA ALA A 31 -1.20 12.10 -0.98
C ALA A 31 -0.07 12.64 -0.11
N GLU A 32 -0.27 12.65 1.21
CA GLU A 32 0.76 13.15 2.12
C GLU A 32 1.96 12.22 2.16
N LEU A 33 1.73 10.90 2.08
CA LEU A 33 2.84 9.97 1.98
C LEU A 33 3.63 10.20 0.69
N THR A 34 2.93 10.37 -0.43
CA THR A 34 3.58 10.65 -1.70
C THR A 34 4.46 11.90 -1.58
N ASN A 35 3.91 12.95 -0.97
CA ASN A 35 4.64 14.20 -0.79
C ASN A 35 5.86 14.01 0.10
N ALA A 36 5.72 13.26 1.19
CA ALA A 36 6.82 13.01 2.11
C ALA A 36 7.95 12.25 1.42
N LEU A 37 7.61 11.26 0.59
CA LEU A 37 8.61 10.49 -0.14
C LEU A 37 9.36 11.37 -1.14
N MET A 38 8.65 12.25 -1.83
CA MET A 38 9.28 13.17 -2.77
C MET A 38 10.21 14.15 -2.04
N LYS A 39 9.78 14.63 -0.87
CA LYS A 39 10.64 15.49 -0.05
C LYS A 39 11.87 14.75 0.43
N LYS A 40 11.71 13.49 0.84
CA LYS A 40 12.81 12.67 1.30
C LYS A 40 13.85 12.51 0.19
N GLU A 41 13.40 12.28 -1.02
CA GLU A 41 14.30 12.14 -2.15
C GLU A 41 15.13 13.39 -2.37
N ARG A 42 14.55 14.56 -2.11
CA ARG A 42 15.26 15.84 -2.25
C ARG A 42 16.05 16.22 -0.98
N GLY A 43 16.12 15.33 -0.01
CA GLY A 43 16.84 15.60 1.22
C GLY A 43 16.12 16.57 2.15
N ARG A 44 14.80 16.69 2.05
CA ARG A 44 14.02 17.66 2.80
C ARG A 44 13.05 17.03 3.80
N ALA A 45 13.20 15.74 4.07
CA ALA A 45 12.39 15.05 5.06
C ALA A 45 13.25 14.01 5.75
N THR A 46 12.98 13.79 7.03
CA THR A 46 13.66 12.75 7.79
C THR A 46 12.94 11.42 7.62
N ASP A 47 13.64 10.34 7.96
CA ASP A 47 13.02 9.02 7.98
C ASP A 47 11.80 8.99 8.90
N ASP A 48 11.90 9.65 10.07
CA ASP A 48 10.78 9.67 11.01
C ASP A 48 9.56 10.35 10.43
N GLU A 49 9.77 11.42 9.67
CA GLU A 49 8.65 12.11 9.02
C GLU A 49 7.98 11.22 7.99
N VAL A 50 8.77 10.45 7.23
CA VAL A 50 8.21 9.49 6.29
C VAL A 50 7.44 8.39 7.03
N LEU A 51 8.01 7.90 8.14
CA LEU A 51 7.36 6.83 8.90
C LEU A 51 6.03 7.27 9.51
N ASP A 52 5.91 8.53 9.91
CA ASP A 52 4.65 9.05 10.40
C ASP A 52 3.57 8.95 9.32
N GLU A 53 3.92 9.30 8.09
CA GLU A 53 2.96 9.21 6.99
C GLU A 53 2.67 7.76 6.61
N VAL A 54 3.67 6.89 6.68
CA VAL A 54 3.44 5.45 6.47
C VAL A 54 2.45 4.92 7.49
N ALA A 55 2.60 5.32 8.76
CA ALA A 55 1.69 4.87 9.82
C ALA A 55 0.25 5.33 9.53
N ASP A 56 0.07 6.58 9.10
CA ASP A 56 -1.25 7.08 8.77
C ASP A 56 -1.88 6.29 7.63
N VAL A 57 -1.09 5.95 6.62
CA VAL A 57 -1.60 5.17 5.48
C VAL A 57 -1.95 3.74 5.92
N ILE A 58 -1.11 3.12 6.77
CA ILE A 58 -1.40 1.77 7.26
C ILE A 58 -2.75 1.77 7.98
N ILE A 59 -3.00 2.76 8.83
CA ILE A 59 -4.26 2.85 9.56
C ILE A 59 -5.43 2.98 8.58
N CYS A 60 -5.29 3.83 7.59
CA CYS A 60 -6.35 4.00 6.59
C CYS A 60 -6.60 2.72 5.79
N MET A 61 -5.53 2.01 5.43
CA MET A 61 -5.67 0.77 4.67
C MET A 61 -6.36 -0.30 5.51
N GLU A 62 -6.06 -0.37 6.80
CA GLU A 62 -6.73 -1.32 7.69
C GLU A 62 -8.22 -1.00 7.79
N GLN A 63 -8.58 0.27 7.87
CA GLN A 63 -9.99 0.66 7.90
C GLN A 63 -10.70 0.26 6.62
N LEU A 64 -10.09 0.50 5.48
CA LEU A 64 -10.69 0.16 4.20
C LEU A 64 -10.83 -1.36 4.03
N ALA A 65 -9.81 -2.10 4.45
CA ALA A 65 -9.87 -3.56 4.42
C ALA A 65 -11.03 -4.07 5.27
N LEU A 66 -11.21 -3.48 6.45
CA LEU A 66 -12.31 -3.87 7.32
C LEU A 66 -13.65 -3.57 6.67
N HIS A 67 -13.76 -2.43 6.00
CA HIS A 67 -15.01 -2.03 5.36
C HIS A 67 -15.36 -2.93 4.17
N PHE A 68 -14.39 -3.24 3.31
CA PHE A 68 -14.63 -3.98 2.09
C PHE A 68 -14.50 -5.49 2.26
N GLY A 69 -13.87 -5.95 3.32
CA GLY A 69 -13.73 -7.38 3.61
C GLY A 69 -12.28 -7.77 3.85
N VAL A 70 -11.96 -8.10 5.09
CA VAL A 70 -10.59 -8.45 5.49
C VAL A 70 -10.10 -9.67 4.74
N ALA A 71 -10.94 -10.73 4.66
CA ALA A 71 -10.53 -11.96 4.00
C ALA A 71 -10.21 -11.72 2.53
N LYS A 72 -11.03 -10.92 1.86
CA LYS A 72 -10.80 -10.59 0.45
C LYS A 72 -9.53 -9.77 0.26
N ALA A 73 -9.26 -8.86 1.19
CA ALA A 73 -8.04 -8.05 1.13
C ALA A 73 -6.81 -8.94 1.29
N VAL A 74 -6.86 -9.89 2.22
CA VAL A 74 -5.76 -10.82 2.44
C VAL A 74 -5.53 -11.68 1.20
N GLU A 75 -6.60 -12.20 0.60
CA GLU A 75 -6.49 -13.00 -0.62
C GLU A 75 -5.89 -12.19 -1.76
N ALA A 76 -6.33 -10.95 -1.91
CA ALA A 76 -5.80 -10.09 -2.96
C ALA A 76 -4.31 -9.85 -2.76
N LYS A 77 -3.89 -9.61 -1.51
CA LYS A 77 -2.48 -9.39 -1.21
C LYS A 77 -1.66 -10.63 -1.54
N GLU A 78 -2.14 -11.81 -1.15
CA GLU A 78 -1.43 -13.05 -1.44
C GLU A 78 -1.26 -13.26 -2.93
N ARG A 79 -2.31 -13.01 -3.71
CA ARG A 79 -2.26 -13.16 -5.16
C ARG A 79 -1.22 -12.22 -5.77
N LYS A 80 -1.16 -10.99 -5.27
CA LYS A 80 -0.22 -10.00 -5.78
C LYS A 80 1.21 -10.32 -5.37
N LEU A 81 1.39 -10.83 -4.16
CA LEU A 81 2.71 -11.25 -3.70
C LEU A 81 3.25 -12.41 -4.54
N GLN A 82 2.39 -13.36 -4.88
CA GLN A 82 2.79 -14.47 -5.73
C GLN A 82 3.22 -13.97 -7.11
N ARG A 83 2.48 -13.00 -7.64
CA ARG A 83 2.82 -12.40 -8.93
C ARG A 83 4.17 -11.69 -8.89
N LEU A 84 4.43 -10.97 -7.80
CA LEU A 84 5.72 -10.30 -7.63
C LEU A 84 6.86 -11.31 -7.54
N LYS A 85 6.63 -12.41 -6.84
CA LYS A 85 7.63 -13.47 -6.72
C LYS A 85 7.96 -14.06 -8.09
N GLU A 86 6.92 -14.33 -8.88
CA GLU A 86 7.12 -14.87 -10.22
C GLU A 86 7.87 -13.90 -11.12
N ARG A 87 7.52 -12.61 -11.01
CA ARG A 87 8.22 -11.58 -11.78
C ARG A 87 9.70 -11.52 -11.40
N LEU A 88 9.99 -11.56 -10.10
CA LEU A 88 11.37 -11.54 -9.63
C LEU A 88 12.13 -12.75 -10.14
N GLN A 89 11.52 -13.93 -10.13
CA GLN A 89 12.14 -15.14 -10.66
C GLN A 89 12.45 -15.00 -12.15
N GLY A 90 11.52 -14.41 -12.90
CA GLY A 90 11.73 -14.17 -14.31
C GLY A 90 12.91 -13.25 -14.58
N VAL A 91 13.04 -12.20 -13.77
CA VAL A 91 14.17 -11.30 -13.88
C VAL A 91 15.48 -12.02 -13.58
N THR A 92 15.49 -12.79 -12.51
CA THR A 92 16.70 -13.53 -12.11
C THR A 92 17.12 -14.52 -13.18
N GLU A 93 16.15 -15.26 -13.73
CA GLU A 93 16.44 -16.24 -14.76
C GLU A 93 16.93 -15.59 -16.05
N ALA A 94 16.29 -14.48 -16.43
CA ALA A 94 16.69 -13.76 -17.62
C ALA A 94 18.10 -13.21 -17.50
N ALA A 95 18.44 -12.69 -16.32
CA ALA A 95 19.79 -12.18 -16.06
C ALA A 95 20.82 -13.32 -16.13
N LYS A 96 20.45 -14.50 -15.60
CA LYS A 96 21.31 -15.66 -15.60
C LYS A 96 21.59 -16.14 -17.02
N ASP A 97 20.58 -16.05 -17.90
CA ASP A 97 20.69 -16.45 -19.29
C ASP A 97 21.34 -15.37 -20.16
N GLY A 98 21.66 -14.23 -19.60
CA GLY A 98 22.28 -13.15 -20.36
C GLY A 98 21.30 -12.33 -21.20
N ARG A 99 20.01 -12.46 -20.97
CA ARG A 99 19.01 -11.68 -21.71
C ARG A 99 18.88 -10.28 -21.14
N ASP A 100 18.56 -9.34 -22.04
CA ASP A 100 18.35 -7.97 -21.62
C ASP A 100 16.95 -7.83 -21.02
N THR A 101 16.90 -7.52 -19.74
CA THR A 101 15.62 -7.37 -19.04
C THR A 101 15.41 -5.96 -18.53
N ASP A 102 16.25 -5.02 -18.93
CA ASP A 102 16.25 -3.69 -18.35
C ASP A 102 14.92 -3.00 -18.43
N THR A 103 14.29 -3.04 -19.57
CA THR A 103 13.08 -2.29 -19.79
C THR A 103 11.86 -2.94 -19.15
N GLU A 104 11.72 -4.23 -19.35
CA GLU A 104 10.52 -4.91 -18.89
C GLU A 104 10.61 -5.36 -17.47
N ALA A 105 11.76 -5.86 -17.08
CA ALA A 105 11.93 -6.46 -15.77
C ALA A 105 11.97 -5.42 -14.66
N ALA A 106 12.50 -4.26 -14.94
CA ALA A 106 12.60 -3.22 -13.94
C ALA A 106 11.30 -2.49 -13.72
N ALA A 107 10.37 -2.60 -14.65
CA ALA A 107 9.12 -1.88 -14.55
C ALA A 107 8.19 -2.58 -13.59
N GLU A 108 7.73 -1.86 -12.58
CA GLU A 108 6.73 -2.36 -11.68
C GLU A 108 5.37 -2.09 -12.28
N PRO A 109 4.42 -3.00 -12.15
CA PRO A 109 3.08 -2.68 -12.62
C PRO A 109 2.51 -1.55 -11.78
N PRO A 110 1.81 -0.63 -12.38
CA PRO A 110 1.16 0.42 -11.59
C PRO A 110 0.18 -0.21 -10.61
N LEU A 111 0.13 0.34 -9.43
CA LEU A 111 -0.80 -0.15 -8.43
C LEU A 111 -2.25 0.04 -8.85
N ALA A 112 -2.49 1.04 -9.64
CA ALA A 112 -3.83 1.34 -10.10
C ALA A 112 -4.39 0.37 -11.11
N GLU A 113 -3.47 -0.43 -11.67
CA GLU A 113 -3.96 -1.36 -12.60
C GLU A 113 -4.75 -2.37 -12.00
N LYS A 114 -5.31 -2.47 -11.83
CA LYS A 114 -5.81 -3.34 -11.05
C LYS A 114 -6.78 -3.88 -11.33
N THR A 115 -6.87 -3.91 -11.30
CA THR A 115 -7.56 -4.28 -11.37
C THR A 115 -8.62 -4.60 -11.39
N GLU A 116 -8.99 -4.50 -11.58
CA GLU A 116 -10.04 -4.83 -11.61
C GLU A 116 -10.35 -5.86 -11.63
#